data_ae82dcd6110fe4109c3a642750ccb3d2
#
_entry.id   ae82dcd6110fe4109c3a642750ccb3d2
#
_cell.length_a   1.000
_cell.length_b   1.000
_cell.length_c   1.000
_cell.angle_alpha   90.00
_cell.angle_beta   90.00
_cell.angle_gamma   90.00
#
_symmetry.space_group_name_H-M   'P 1'
#
loop_
_entity.id
_entity.type
_entity.pdbx_description
1 polymer ?
#
loop_
_entity_poly.entity_id
_entity_poly.type
_entity_poly.pdbx_seq_one_letter_code
_entity_poly.pdbx_strand_id
1 'polypeptide(L)'
;MTTSDDGRRCIVAVADDEQRILESLGILLESAGYDARLFPSATALLDSGGVHEIECLISDVGMPVMDGFELARAVQAGRPGLPVILITGRPDLLHRSPLDWPRDCRVFKKPFDGQELLTAVALMVKSPRPRAPRS
;
A
#
# COMPACT_ATOMS: atom_id res chain seq x y z
N MET A 1 3.85 17.21 7.37
CA MET A 1 4.99 16.46 7.10
C MET A 1 4.96 15.11 7.72
N THR A 2 5.25 14.10 6.98
CA THR A 2 5.07 12.74 7.46
C THR A 2 6.41 12.10 7.77
N THR A 3 7.03 12.49 8.85
CA THR A 3 8.27 11.90 9.28
C THR A 3 8.01 11.09 10.54
N SER A 4 8.80 10.07 10.74
CA SER A 4 8.69 9.28 11.96
C SER A 4 9.39 10.00 13.10
N ASP A 5 9.24 9.46 14.29
CA ASP A 5 9.79 10.12 15.47
C ASP A 5 11.31 10.28 15.43
N ASP A 6 11.98 9.41 14.66
CA ASP A 6 13.43 9.51 14.57
C ASP A 6 13.87 10.37 13.38
N GLY A 7 12.94 11.09 12.77
CA GLY A 7 13.25 11.99 11.68
C GLY A 7 13.23 11.36 10.30
N ARG A 8 13.03 10.05 10.22
CA ARG A 8 12.96 9.42 8.91
C ARG A 8 11.59 9.60 8.29
N ARG A 9 11.55 9.64 6.98
CA ARG A 9 10.28 9.74 6.27
C ARG A 9 9.56 8.40 6.33
N CYS A 10 8.24 8.49 6.32
CA CYS A 10 7.41 7.32 6.31
C CYS A 10 7.49 6.66 4.93
N ILE A 11 7.74 5.38 4.88
CA ILE A 11 7.90 4.65 3.62
C ILE A 11 6.60 4.02 3.19
N VAL A 12 6.17 4.35 1.96
CA VAL A 12 4.97 3.79 1.36
C VAL A 12 5.38 3.02 0.12
N ALA A 13 5.05 1.73 0.08
CA ALA A 13 5.35 0.92 -1.09
C ALA A 13 4.16 0.93 -2.04
N VAL A 14 4.45 0.98 -3.34
CA VAL A 14 3.42 0.97 -4.37
C VAL A 14 3.75 -0.14 -5.36
N ALA A 15 2.79 -1.01 -5.64
CA ALA A 15 2.92 -2.05 -6.63
C ALA A 15 1.83 -1.89 -7.69
N ASP A 16 2.23 -1.73 -8.95
CA ASP A 16 1.29 -1.56 -10.05
C ASP A 16 2.04 -1.86 -11.34
N ASP A 17 1.44 -2.65 -12.22
CA ASP A 17 2.08 -3.00 -13.48
C ASP A 17 1.91 -1.92 -14.55
N GLU A 18 1.17 -0.86 -14.26
CA GLU A 18 1.06 0.27 -15.17
C GLU A 18 2.07 1.33 -14.77
N GLN A 19 3.07 1.54 -15.61
CA GLN A 19 4.15 2.48 -15.30
C GLN A 19 3.64 3.89 -15.04
N ARG A 20 2.62 4.32 -15.75
CA ARG A 20 2.08 5.66 -15.56
C ARG A 20 1.50 5.85 -14.16
N ILE A 21 0.81 4.83 -13.68
CA ILE A 21 0.22 4.89 -12.35
C ILE A 21 1.33 4.92 -11.30
N LEU A 22 2.36 4.08 -11.47
CA LEU A 22 3.49 4.08 -10.54
C LEU A 22 4.10 5.46 -10.44
N GLU A 23 4.37 6.07 -11.59
CA GLU A 23 5.03 7.38 -11.60
C GLU A 23 4.14 8.45 -10.97
N SER A 24 2.85 8.43 -11.29
CA SER A 24 1.92 9.40 -10.72
C SER A 24 1.83 9.26 -9.20
N LEU A 25 1.72 8.02 -8.74
CA LEU A 25 1.64 7.79 -7.30
C LEU A 25 2.94 8.16 -6.61
N GLY A 26 4.07 7.89 -7.25
CA GLY A 26 5.36 8.28 -6.69
C GLY A 26 5.45 9.78 -6.48
N ILE A 27 5.08 10.55 -7.50
CA ILE A 27 5.11 12.00 -7.42
C ILE A 27 4.15 12.49 -6.33
N LEU A 28 2.96 11.95 -6.32
CA LEU A 28 1.93 12.35 -5.36
C LEU A 28 2.40 12.11 -3.92
N LEU A 29 2.91 10.91 -3.65
CA LEU A 29 3.35 10.57 -2.31
C LEU A 29 4.56 11.38 -1.89
N GLU A 30 5.53 11.56 -2.80
CA GLU A 30 6.72 12.33 -2.47
C GLU A 30 6.36 13.78 -2.18
N SER A 31 5.38 14.34 -2.91
CA SER A 31 4.95 15.70 -2.66
C SER A 31 4.32 15.88 -1.29
N ALA A 32 3.82 14.80 -0.73
CA ALA A 32 3.21 14.83 0.60
C ALA A 32 4.18 14.46 1.71
N GLY A 33 5.45 14.24 1.37
CA GLY A 33 6.49 13.98 2.37
C GLY A 33 6.78 12.50 2.62
N TYR A 34 6.17 11.60 1.87
CA TYR A 34 6.46 10.18 2.03
C TYR A 34 7.65 9.76 1.19
N ASP A 35 8.29 8.67 1.60
CA ASP A 35 9.31 8.01 0.79
C ASP A 35 8.59 6.93 0.01
N ALA A 36 8.38 7.16 -1.27
CA ALA A 36 7.63 6.20 -2.11
C ALA A 36 8.59 5.20 -2.74
N ARG A 37 8.31 3.91 -2.51
CA ARG A 37 9.07 2.82 -3.10
C ARG A 37 8.19 2.15 -4.14
N LEU A 38 8.58 2.21 -5.41
CA LEU A 38 7.73 1.80 -6.53
C LEU A 38 8.19 0.47 -7.11
N PHE A 39 7.23 -0.43 -7.33
CA PHE A 39 7.52 -1.76 -7.84
C PHE A 39 6.56 -2.10 -8.98
N PRO A 40 7.06 -2.60 -10.11
CA PRO A 40 6.19 -2.91 -11.25
C PRO A 40 5.42 -4.22 -11.09
N SER A 41 5.69 -4.96 -10.04
CA SER A 41 4.99 -6.23 -9.81
C SER A 41 5.04 -6.58 -8.33
N ALA A 42 4.19 -7.52 -7.95
CA ALA A 42 4.19 -8.02 -6.57
C ALA A 42 5.52 -8.72 -6.24
N THR A 43 6.02 -9.51 -7.19
CA THR A 43 7.26 -10.24 -6.93
C THR A 43 8.44 -9.29 -6.79
N ALA A 44 8.45 -8.19 -7.56
CA ALA A 44 9.52 -7.21 -7.41
C ALA A 44 9.56 -6.64 -6.00
N LEU A 45 8.38 -6.38 -5.43
CA LEU A 45 8.31 -5.87 -4.06
C LEU A 45 8.80 -6.90 -3.06
N LEU A 46 8.32 -8.13 -3.19
CA LEU A 46 8.70 -9.18 -2.25
C LEU A 46 10.20 -9.51 -2.33
N ASP A 47 10.74 -9.47 -3.56
CA ASP A 47 12.16 -9.77 -3.75
C ASP A 47 13.07 -8.64 -3.29
N SER A 48 12.52 -7.45 -3.09
CA SER A 48 13.33 -6.30 -2.69
C SER A 48 13.91 -6.44 -1.29
N GLY A 49 13.30 -7.26 -0.45
CA GLY A 49 13.75 -7.41 0.92
C GLY A 49 13.36 -6.27 1.84
N GLY A 50 12.60 -5.28 1.35
CA GLY A 50 12.26 -4.10 2.13
C GLY A 50 10.90 -4.13 2.79
N VAL A 51 10.28 -5.28 2.87
CA VAL A 51 8.92 -5.38 3.39
C VAL A 51 8.81 -4.89 4.84
N HIS A 52 9.82 -5.14 5.65
CA HIS A 52 9.72 -4.73 7.05
C HIS A 52 9.95 -3.25 7.25
N GLU A 53 10.35 -2.52 6.24
CA GLU A 53 10.57 -1.08 6.36
C GLU A 53 9.36 -0.26 6.00
N ILE A 54 8.40 -0.83 5.26
CA ILE A 54 7.28 -0.05 4.76
C ILE A 54 6.22 0.12 5.85
N GLU A 55 5.50 1.22 5.76
CA GLU A 55 4.45 1.53 6.73
C GLU A 55 3.08 1.53 6.11
N CYS A 56 2.98 1.37 4.80
CA CYS A 56 1.73 1.26 4.09
C CYS A 56 2.01 0.63 2.73
N LEU A 57 1.10 -0.21 2.27
CA LEU A 57 1.18 -0.80 0.94
C LEU A 57 0.03 -0.30 0.10
N ILE A 58 0.33 0.22 -1.09
CA ILE A 58 -0.67 0.55 -2.09
C ILE A 58 -0.45 -0.40 -3.24
N SER A 59 -1.46 -1.17 -3.62
CA SER A 59 -1.30 -2.17 -4.67
C SER A 59 -2.46 -2.18 -5.63
N ASP A 60 -2.13 -2.26 -6.93
CA ASP A 60 -3.15 -2.56 -7.93
C ASP A 60 -3.65 -3.98 -7.70
N VAL A 61 -4.94 -4.20 -7.90
CA VAL A 61 -5.52 -5.52 -7.69
C VAL A 61 -5.17 -6.45 -8.85
N GLY A 62 -5.22 -5.94 -10.08
CA GLY A 62 -5.18 -6.80 -11.26
C GLY A 62 -3.83 -7.09 -11.85
N MET A 63 -2.80 -7.27 -11.07
CA MET A 63 -1.47 -7.56 -11.60
C MET A 63 -1.34 -9.03 -12.01
N PRO A 64 -0.52 -9.30 -13.03
CA PRO A 64 -0.30 -10.69 -13.44
C PRO A 64 0.57 -11.44 -12.43
N VAL A 65 0.49 -12.75 -12.47
CA VAL A 65 1.23 -13.68 -11.63
C VAL A 65 0.76 -13.67 -10.18
N MET A 66 0.92 -12.56 -9.49
CA MET A 66 0.43 -12.41 -8.12
C MET A 66 -0.36 -11.11 -8.07
N ASP A 67 -1.64 -11.20 -7.76
CA ASP A 67 -2.49 -10.01 -7.74
C ASP A 67 -2.36 -9.25 -6.40
N GLY A 68 -3.08 -8.13 -6.31
CA GLY A 68 -2.97 -7.28 -5.13
C GLY A 68 -3.47 -7.91 -3.85
N PHE A 69 -4.49 -8.75 -3.92
CA PHE A 69 -4.98 -9.45 -2.74
C PHE A 69 -3.92 -10.42 -2.23
N GLU A 70 -3.32 -11.16 -3.14
CA GLU A 70 -2.28 -12.13 -2.77
C GLU A 70 -1.07 -11.42 -2.21
N LEU A 71 -0.67 -10.31 -2.81
CA LEU A 71 0.47 -9.55 -2.32
C LEU A 71 0.20 -9.03 -0.92
N ALA A 72 -0.98 -8.44 -0.71
CA ALA A 72 -1.33 -7.88 0.59
C ALA A 72 -1.30 -8.94 1.67
N ARG A 73 -1.83 -10.11 1.37
CA ARG A 73 -1.84 -11.20 2.34
C ARG A 73 -0.43 -11.70 2.62
N ALA A 74 0.41 -11.78 1.59
CA ALA A 74 1.79 -12.21 1.78
C ALA A 74 2.55 -11.23 2.68
N VAL A 75 2.34 -9.93 2.47
CA VAL A 75 3.01 -8.94 3.28
C VAL A 75 2.49 -8.94 4.71
N GLN A 76 1.17 -9.04 4.86
CA GLN A 76 0.57 -9.03 6.20
C GLN A 76 0.88 -10.31 6.99
N ALA A 77 1.28 -11.37 6.31
CA ALA A 77 1.69 -12.58 7.02
C ALA A 77 2.86 -12.30 7.95
N GLY A 78 3.77 -11.43 7.52
CA GLY A 78 4.90 -11.03 8.34
C GLY A 78 4.67 -9.73 9.10
N ARG A 79 3.66 -8.98 8.71
CA ARG A 79 3.36 -7.67 9.31
C ARG A 79 1.85 -7.52 9.47
N PRO A 80 1.23 -8.20 10.45
CA PRO A 80 -0.24 -8.25 10.53
C PRO A 80 -0.94 -6.91 10.63
N GLY A 81 -0.29 -5.90 11.15
CA GLY A 81 -0.90 -4.58 11.27
C GLY A 81 -0.64 -3.63 10.12
N LEU A 82 -0.01 -4.10 9.05
CA LEU A 82 0.35 -3.20 7.97
C LEU A 82 -0.90 -2.71 7.22
N PRO A 83 -1.09 -1.39 7.11
CA PRO A 83 -2.22 -0.87 6.34
C PRO A 83 -2.07 -1.15 4.85
N VAL A 84 -3.18 -1.46 4.19
CA VAL A 84 -3.18 -1.78 2.77
C VAL A 84 -4.24 -0.94 2.06
N ILE A 85 -3.86 -0.37 0.93
CA ILE A 85 -4.79 0.30 0.03
C ILE A 85 -4.74 -0.45 -1.29
N LEU A 86 -5.89 -0.92 -1.75
CA LEU A 86 -6.00 -1.59 -3.03
C LEU A 86 -6.62 -0.65 -4.05
N ILE A 87 -6.07 -0.65 -5.25
CA ILE A 87 -6.57 0.21 -6.33
C ILE A 87 -6.95 -0.70 -7.50
N THR A 88 -8.08 -0.46 -8.10
CA THR A 88 -8.48 -1.28 -9.23
C THR A 88 -9.25 -0.48 -10.28
N GLY A 89 -8.97 -0.76 -11.55
CA GLY A 89 -9.79 -0.29 -12.66
C GLY A 89 -10.83 -1.32 -13.05
N ARG A 90 -10.86 -2.45 -12.35
CA ARG A 90 -11.77 -3.55 -12.66
C ARG A 90 -12.50 -3.96 -11.40
N PRO A 91 -13.65 -3.32 -11.12
CA PRO A 91 -14.38 -3.62 -9.89
C PRO A 91 -14.83 -5.08 -9.76
N ASP A 92 -14.95 -5.79 -10.89
CA ASP A 92 -15.31 -7.20 -10.85
C ASP A 92 -14.28 -8.03 -10.11
N LEU A 93 -13.03 -7.58 -10.06
CA LEU A 93 -11.97 -8.30 -9.34
C LEU A 93 -12.12 -8.22 -7.82
N LEU A 94 -13.04 -7.37 -7.35
CA LEU A 94 -13.27 -7.23 -5.91
C LEU A 94 -14.22 -8.28 -5.34
N HIS A 95 -14.80 -9.11 -6.20
CA HIS A 95 -15.72 -10.14 -5.75
C HIS A 95 -14.93 -11.33 -5.22
N ARG A 96 -14.61 -11.28 -3.96
CA ARG A 96 -13.81 -12.29 -3.27
C ARG A 96 -14.46 -12.70 -1.98
N SER A 97 -14.15 -13.88 -1.52
CA SER A 97 -14.55 -14.32 -0.20
C SER A 97 -13.97 -13.37 0.84
N PRO A 98 -14.71 -13.07 1.91
CA PRO A 98 -14.16 -12.24 2.99
C PRO A 98 -12.83 -12.75 3.53
N LEU A 99 -12.60 -14.07 3.44
CA LEU A 99 -11.35 -14.65 3.92
C LEU A 99 -10.15 -14.27 3.06
N ASP A 100 -10.40 -13.81 1.83
CA ASP A 100 -9.32 -13.42 0.93
C ASP A 100 -8.91 -11.97 1.08
N TRP A 101 -9.68 -11.19 1.81
CA TRP A 101 -9.40 -9.76 1.96
C TRP A 101 -8.34 -9.53 3.03
N PRO A 102 -7.41 -8.60 2.77
CA PRO A 102 -6.45 -8.24 3.81
C PRO A 102 -7.13 -7.45 4.92
N ARG A 103 -6.47 -7.38 6.06
CA ARG A 103 -6.96 -6.58 7.17
C ARG A 103 -6.62 -5.12 6.96
N ASP A 104 -7.39 -4.23 7.58
CA ASP A 104 -7.13 -2.79 7.49
C ASP A 104 -6.96 -2.34 6.05
N CYS A 105 -7.93 -2.71 5.21
CA CYS A 105 -7.82 -2.47 3.79
C CYS A 105 -8.83 -1.43 3.32
N ARG A 106 -8.37 -0.48 2.52
CA ARG A 106 -9.23 0.47 1.82
C ARG A 106 -9.10 0.22 0.34
N VAL A 107 -10.18 0.50 -0.40
CA VAL A 107 -10.21 0.28 -1.85
C VAL A 107 -10.52 1.56 -2.57
N PHE A 108 -9.76 1.84 -3.63
CA PHE A 108 -10.03 2.97 -4.50
C PHE A 108 -10.21 2.45 -5.92
N LYS A 109 -11.19 3.00 -6.63
CA LYS A 109 -11.41 2.64 -8.02
C LYS A 109 -10.72 3.65 -8.92
N LYS A 110 -10.11 3.17 -10.00
CA LYS A 110 -9.49 4.07 -10.98
C LYS A 110 -10.58 4.64 -11.88
N PRO A 111 -10.49 5.91 -12.26
CA PRO A 111 -9.53 6.89 -11.77
C PRO A 111 -9.88 7.33 -10.35
N PHE A 112 -8.87 7.56 -9.54
CA PHE A 112 -9.09 7.96 -8.15
C PHE A 112 -8.65 9.40 -7.93
N ASP A 113 -9.17 10.00 -6.86
CA ASP A 113 -8.79 11.34 -6.49
C ASP A 113 -7.52 11.26 -5.65
N GLY A 114 -6.46 11.94 -6.10
CA GLY A 114 -5.18 11.88 -5.39
C GLY A 114 -5.24 12.40 -3.97
N GLN A 115 -6.03 13.45 -3.73
CA GLN A 115 -6.13 13.98 -2.37
C GLN A 115 -6.84 13.02 -1.44
N GLU A 116 -7.86 12.33 -1.94
CA GLU A 116 -8.54 11.33 -1.13
C GLU A 116 -7.61 10.19 -0.80
N LEU A 117 -6.77 9.80 -1.76
CA LEU A 117 -5.79 8.75 -1.51
C LEU A 117 -4.79 9.18 -0.44
N LEU A 118 -4.27 10.40 -0.54
CA LEU A 118 -3.33 10.89 0.45
C LEU A 118 -3.97 10.97 1.84
N THR A 119 -5.24 11.38 1.89
CA THR A 119 -5.95 11.42 3.16
C THR A 119 -6.05 10.04 3.77
N ALA A 120 -6.36 9.04 2.93
CA ALA A 120 -6.44 7.65 3.41
C ALA A 120 -5.10 7.17 3.95
N VAL A 121 -4.02 7.46 3.21
CA VAL A 121 -2.68 7.06 3.67
C VAL A 121 -2.39 7.68 5.04
N ALA A 122 -2.64 8.98 5.16
CA ALA A 122 -2.35 9.67 6.42
C ALA A 122 -3.14 9.09 7.58
N LEU A 123 -4.41 8.80 7.35
CA LEU A 123 -5.25 8.24 8.41
C LEU A 123 -4.83 6.84 8.80
N MET A 124 -4.49 6.01 7.82
CA MET A 124 -4.13 4.63 8.11
C MET A 124 -2.77 4.53 8.79
N VAL A 125 -1.82 5.36 8.37
CA VAL A 125 -0.49 5.33 8.95
C VAL A 125 -0.49 5.87 10.37
N LYS A 126 -1.27 6.93 10.62
CA LYS A 126 -1.34 7.52 11.95
C LYS A 126 -2.33 6.85 12.86
N SER A 127 -3.14 5.97 12.34
CA SER A 127 -4.17 5.34 13.12
C SER A 127 -3.56 4.63 14.32
N PRO A 128 -4.11 4.78 15.51
CA PRO A 128 -3.58 4.12 16.69
C PRO A 128 -3.87 2.64 16.62
N ARG A 129 -3.06 1.93 15.92
CA ARG A 129 -3.23 0.52 15.81
C ARG A 129 -2.66 -0.18 17.02
N PRO A 130 -3.18 -1.31 17.33
CA PRO A 130 -2.62 -2.09 18.41
C PRO A 130 -1.32 -2.69 17.95
N ARG A 131 -0.28 -1.89 17.82
CA ARG A 131 0.96 -2.49 17.54
C ARG A 131 1.45 -3.07 18.81
N ALA A 132 2.46 -3.82 18.72
CA ALA A 132 3.07 -4.42 19.87
C ALA A 132 3.30 -3.32 20.86
N PRO A 133 3.06 -3.61 22.10
CA PRO A 133 3.17 -2.59 23.09
C PRO A 133 4.50 -1.93 22.98
N ARG A 134 4.40 -0.65 22.88
CA ARG A 134 5.59 0.04 22.83
C ARG A 134 5.88 0.09 24.19
N SER A 135 6.15 -0.52 24.71
CA SER A 135 6.38 -0.40 26.06
C SER A 135 7.41 0.39 26.37
#